data_ce506e1ebe7e64aa89c9d4f15033c81b
#
_entry.id   ce506e1ebe7e64aa89c9d4f15033c81b
#
_cell.length_a   1.000
_cell.length_b   1.000
_cell.length_c   1.000
_cell.angle_alpha   90.00
_cell.angle_beta   90.00
_cell.angle_gamma   90.00
#
_symmetry.space_group_name_H-M   'P 1'
#
loop_
_entity.id
_entity.type
_entity.pdbx_description
1 polymer ?
#
loop_
_entity_poly.entity_id
_entity_poly.type
_entity_poly.pdbx_seq_one_letter_code
_entity_poly.pdbx_strand_id
1 'polypeptide(L)'
;AASDVYKRQMKGEGHYLALVQKGEPCDRVKGELAGGNGKKKLPEELEEFLNDVKKEIRTDLLDIHGERVYVMPAGLPNLKGLRFLRTGLLLGELKKKRFEPSQALAMVLDGEGENRIHLNRDDPRVIRYLKGETLDVSDLDLKKRKGWQLVCVDEYPLGWGKLAGG
;
A
#
# COMPACT_ATOMS: atom_id res chain seq x y z
N ALA A 1 3.47 2.38 28.11
CA ALA A 1 4.77 2.43 28.82
C ALA A 1 4.89 1.31 29.88
N ALA A 2 3.84 0.98 30.65
CA ALA A 2 3.92 -0.08 31.66
C ALA A 2 4.01 -1.49 31.05
N SER A 3 3.37 -1.75 29.91
CA SER A 3 3.39 -3.08 29.28
C SER A 3 4.76 -3.49 28.73
N ASP A 4 5.60 -2.53 28.35
CA ASP A 4 6.93 -2.81 27.80
C ASP A 4 7.95 -3.23 28.87
N VAL A 5 7.76 -2.76 30.09
CA VAL A 5 8.61 -3.15 31.23
C VAL A 5 8.32 -4.61 31.62
N TYR A 6 7.06 -5.04 31.61
CA TYR A 6 6.67 -6.42 31.90
C TYR A 6 7.21 -7.44 30.88
N LYS A 7 7.20 -7.09 29.60
CA LYS A 7 7.74 -7.98 28.53
C LYS A 7 9.21 -8.34 28.72
N ARG A 8 10.01 -7.46 29.31
CA ARG A 8 11.44 -7.71 29.56
C ARG A 8 11.72 -8.58 30.77
N GLN A 9 10.75 -8.71 31.67
CA GLN A 9 10.89 -9.44 32.94
C GLN A 9 10.40 -10.87 32.87
N MET A 10 9.56 -11.22 31.89
CA MET A 10 9.02 -12.57 31.71
C MET A 10 9.67 -13.26 30.52
N LYS A 11 10.20 -14.47 30.76
CA LYS A 11 10.68 -15.34 29.67
C LYS A 11 9.45 -15.93 28.98
N GLY A 12 9.14 -15.43 27.78
CA GLY A 12 8.02 -15.91 26.98
C GLY A 12 7.75 -15.02 25.78
N GLU A 13 6.94 -15.50 24.84
CA GLU A 13 6.43 -14.68 23.73
C GLU A 13 5.52 -13.59 24.30
N GLY A 14 5.85 -12.33 23.99
CA GLY A 14 5.04 -11.22 24.45
C GLY A 14 3.76 -11.10 23.61
N HIS A 15 2.63 -11.51 24.16
CA HIS A 15 1.33 -11.25 23.58
C HIS A 15 0.80 -9.89 24.03
N TYR A 16 0.20 -9.14 23.12
CA TYR A 16 -0.49 -7.90 23.41
C TYR A 16 -1.99 -8.09 23.16
N LEU A 17 -2.80 -7.81 24.18
CA LEU A 17 -4.26 -7.77 24.06
C LEU A 17 -4.73 -6.35 24.34
N ALA A 18 -5.48 -5.76 23.41
CA ALA A 18 -6.15 -4.50 23.61
C ALA A 18 -7.67 -4.70 23.55
N LEU A 19 -8.36 -4.30 24.59
CA LEU A 19 -9.82 -4.18 24.58
C LEU A 19 -10.16 -2.71 24.33
N VAL A 20 -10.87 -2.46 23.23
CA VAL A 20 -11.32 -1.11 22.86
C VAL A 20 -12.83 -1.04 23.00
N GLN A 21 -13.30 -0.15 23.85
CA GLN A 21 -14.72 0.14 23.98
C GLN A 21 -15.05 1.42 23.22
N LYS A 22 -16.08 1.37 22.38
CA LYS A 22 -16.60 2.58 21.72
C LYS A 22 -17.30 3.43 22.79
N GLY A 23 -16.74 4.61 23.04
CA GLY A 23 -17.33 5.62 23.93
C GLY A 23 -18.03 6.74 23.15
N GLU A 24 -18.51 7.73 23.87
CA GLU A 24 -18.96 8.99 23.26
C GLU A 24 -17.81 9.62 22.46
N PRO A 25 -18.12 10.35 21.35
CA PRO A 25 -17.12 11.05 20.60
C PRO A 25 -16.35 12.00 21.51
N CYS A 26 -15.07 11.73 21.75
CA CYS A 26 -14.23 12.68 22.43
C CYS A 26 -13.90 13.85 21.51
N ASP A 27 -13.76 15.05 22.06
CA ASP A 27 -13.25 16.18 21.34
C ASP A 27 -11.91 15.81 20.68
N ARG A 28 -11.79 16.15 19.39
CA ARG A 28 -10.55 15.87 18.64
C ARG A 28 -9.37 16.43 19.42
N VAL A 29 -8.35 15.62 19.56
CA VAL A 29 -7.09 16.04 20.19
C VAL A 29 -6.65 17.35 19.52
N LYS A 30 -6.67 18.45 20.30
CA LYS A 30 -6.14 19.74 19.86
C LYS A 30 -4.61 19.62 19.84
N GLY A 31 -4.05 19.38 18.66
CA GLY A 31 -2.60 19.26 18.47
C GLY A 31 -2.23 19.45 17.01
N GLU A 32 -0.98 19.72 16.74
CA GLU A 32 -0.45 19.71 15.38
C GLU A 32 -0.70 18.34 14.76
N LEU A 33 -1.31 18.32 13.58
CA LEU A 33 -1.47 17.11 12.81
C LEU A 33 -0.15 16.74 12.13
N ALA A 34 0.10 15.45 11.99
CA ALA A 34 1.21 14.98 11.19
C ALA A 34 0.99 15.39 9.73
N GLY A 35 1.92 16.16 9.19
CA GLY A 35 1.99 16.43 7.77
C GLY A 35 2.96 15.46 7.12
N GLY A 36 2.61 14.96 5.93
CA GLY A 36 3.54 14.20 5.12
C GLY A 36 4.76 15.04 4.74
N ASN A 37 5.88 14.40 4.51
CA ASN A 37 7.07 15.04 3.96
C ASN A 37 6.98 15.23 2.44
N GLY A 38 5.84 14.91 1.83
CA GLY A 38 5.54 14.95 0.40
C GLY A 38 5.45 16.34 -0.25
N LYS A 39 5.70 17.44 0.51
CA LYS A 39 5.86 18.79 -0.07
C LYS A 39 7.13 18.95 -0.92
N LYS A 40 8.03 17.96 -0.88
CA LYS A 40 9.17 17.88 -1.79
C LYS A 40 8.67 17.29 -3.12
N LYS A 41 9.25 17.75 -4.23
CA LYS A 41 9.00 17.19 -5.57
C LYS A 41 9.04 15.65 -5.46
N LEU A 42 7.96 15.00 -5.87
CA LEU A 42 7.89 13.54 -5.86
C LEU A 42 8.94 12.98 -6.83
N PRO A 43 9.54 11.82 -6.51
CA PRO A 43 10.34 11.09 -7.46
C PRO A 43 9.52 10.78 -8.73
N GLU A 44 10.14 10.95 -9.89
CA GLU A 44 9.49 10.80 -11.19
C GLU A 44 8.82 9.43 -11.35
N GLU A 45 9.48 8.38 -10.87
CA GLU A 45 8.98 7.00 -10.93
C GLU A 45 7.72 6.79 -10.09
N LEU A 46 7.60 7.51 -8.98
CA LEU A 46 6.40 7.47 -8.13
C LEU A 46 5.28 8.28 -8.78
N GLU A 47 5.58 9.45 -9.31
CA GLU A 47 4.60 10.31 -9.98
C GLU A 47 4.00 9.62 -11.19
N GLU A 48 4.84 8.98 -12.04
CA GLU A 48 4.41 8.19 -13.18
C GLU A 48 3.47 7.05 -12.74
N PHE A 49 3.85 6.31 -11.71
CA PHE A 49 3.03 5.23 -11.19
C PHE A 49 1.68 5.71 -10.63
N LEU A 50 1.66 6.82 -9.88
CA LEU A 50 0.43 7.37 -9.30
C LEU A 50 -0.54 7.85 -10.39
N ASN A 51 -0.01 8.45 -11.47
CA ASN A 51 -0.80 8.84 -12.63
C ASN A 51 -1.43 7.63 -13.33
N ASP A 52 -0.73 6.49 -13.33
CA ASP A 52 -1.22 5.26 -13.93
C ASP A 52 -2.35 4.60 -13.13
N VAL A 53 -2.30 4.70 -11.81
CA VAL A 53 -3.28 4.07 -10.91
C VAL A 53 -4.62 4.82 -10.93
N LYS A 54 -4.63 6.09 -11.32
CA LYS A 54 -5.83 6.96 -11.38
C LYS A 54 -6.67 7.04 -10.09
N LYS A 55 -6.14 6.60 -8.97
CA LYS A 55 -6.80 6.77 -7.68
C LYS A 55 -6.33 8.09 -7.06
N GLU A 56 -7.26 8.84 -6.49
CA GLU A 56 -6.94 10.05 -5.72
C GLU A 56 -6.16 9.69 -4.45
N ILE A 57 -4.85 9.54 -4.60
CA ILE A 57 -3.94 9.40 -3.49
C ILE A 57 -3.51 10.80 -3.06
N ARG A 58 -3.83 11.15 -1.83
CA ARG A 58 -3.47 12.45 -1.26
C ARG A 58 -1.95 12.56 -1.12
N THR A 59 -1.33 13.27 -2.05
CA THR A 59 0.14 13.44 -2.09
C THR A 59 0.67 14.26 -0.92
N ASP A 60 -0.17 15.10 -0.29
CA ASP A 60 0.16 15.85 0.93
C ASP A 60 0.30 14.97 2.18
N LEU A 61 -0.24 13.75 2.14
CA LEU A 61 -0.12 12.75 3.20
C LEU A 61 0.95 11.70 2.93
N LEU A 62 1.71 11.83 1.85
CA LEU A 62 2.81 10.92 1.56
C LEU A 62 3.96 11.11 2.55
N ASP A 63 4.45 10.01 3.07
CA ASP A 63 5.55 9.93 4.01
C ASP A 63 6.60 8.95 3.48
N ILE A 64 7.79 9.47 3.15
CA ILE A 64 8.87 8.71 2.52
C ILE A 64 9.97 8.47 3.56
N HIS A 65 10.16 7.22 3.91
CA HIS A 65 11.21 6.75 4.81
C HIS A 65 12.19 5.81 4.09
N GLY A 66 13.38 6.32 3.79
CA GLY A 66 14.33 5.60 2.97
C GLY A 66 13.75 5.28 1.59
N GLU A 67 13.63 4.02 1.27
CA GLU A 67 13.01 3.56 0.02
C GLU A 67 11.48 3.38 0.12
N ARG A 68 10.91 3.35 1.31
CA ARG A 68 9.48 3.05 1.53
C ARG A 68 8.61 4.29 1.48
N VAL A 69 7.51 4.18 0.76
CA VAL A 69 6.52 5.24 0.59
C VAL A 69 5.22 4.83 1.26
N TYR A 70 4.76 5.66 2.19
CA TYR A 70 3.50 5.45 2.91
C TYR A 70 2.51 6.57 2.62
N VAL A 71 1.21 6.27 2.71
CA VAL A 71 0.15 7.27 2.86
C VAL A 71 -0.32 7.26 4.29
N MET A 72 -0.17 8.37 4.96
CA MET A 72 -0.65 8.54 6.32
C MET A 72 -2.16 8.74 6.38
N PRO A 73 -2.84 8.29 7.43
CA PRO A 73 -4.23 8.64 7.66
C PRO A 73 -4.38 10.16 7.85
N ALA A 74 -5.45 10.71 7.31
CA ALA A 74 -5.79 12.10 7.59
C ALA A 74 -6.12 12.28 9.07
N GLY A 75 -5.62 13.36 9.68
CA GLY A 75 -5.89 13.65 11.09
C GLY A 75 -5.03 12.89 12.08
N LEU A 76 -3.94 12.24 11.63
CA LEU A 76 -2.97 11.64 12.52
C LEU A 76 -2.29 12.73 13.36
N PRO A 77 -2.20 12.58 14.70
CA PRO A 77 -1.44 13.50 15.53
C PRO A 77 0.05 13.50 15.18
N ASN A 78 0.75 14.60 15.49
CA ASN A 78 2.19 14.66 15.30
C ASN A 78 2.90 13.55 16.10
N LEU A 79 3.65 12.72 15.41
CA LEU A 79 4.35 11.55 15.98
C LEU A 79 5.78 11.88 16.46
N LYS A 80 6.14 13.15 16.54
CA LYS A 80 7.48 13.58 16.97
C LYS A 80 7.82 12.97 18.34
N GLY A 81 8.97 12.31 18.41
CA GLY A 81 9.43 11.66 19.64
C GLY A 81 8.90 10.23 19.87
N LEU A 82 8.01 9.73 19.03
CA LEU A 82 7.55 8.35 19.09
C LEU A 82 8.35 7.46 18.14
N ARG A 83 8.57 6.22 18.56
CA ARG A 83 9.07 5.15 17.68
C ARG A 83 7.88 4.42 17.08
N PHE A 84 7.82 4.36 15.77
CA PHE A 84 6.79 3.63 15.05
C PHE A 84 7.41 2.77 13.96
N LEU A 85 6.74 1.69 13.63
CA LEU A 85 7.15 0.76 12.56
C LEU A 85 6.50 1.12 11.23
N ARG A 86 5.28 1.67 11.27
CA ARG A 86 4.49 2.08 10.10
C ARG A 86 3.67 3.30 10.45
N THR A 87 3.57 4.22 9.50
CA THR A 87 2.78 5.45 9.65
C THR A 87 1.41 5.37 8.97
N GLY A 88 1.20 4.38 8.13
CA GLY A 88 -0.05 4.23 7.38
C GLY A 88 0.01 3.11 6.37
N LEU A 89 -0.67 3.28 5.24
CA LEU A 89 -0.67 2.34 4.14
C LEU A 89 0.66 2.40 3.38
N LEU A 90 1.36 1.28 3.29
CA LEU A 90 2.54 1.17 2.44
C LEU A 90 2.10 1.18 0.97
N LEU A 91 2.50 2.19 0.21
CA LEU A 91 2.28 2.22 -1.23
C LEU A 91 3.24 1.31 -1.98
N GLY A 92 4.50 1.30 -1.58
CA GLY A 92 5.54 0.53 -2.23
C GLY A 92 6.94 1.00 -1.87
N GLU A 93 7.91 0.58 -2.66
CA GLU A 93 9.32 0.91 -2.48
C GLU A 93 9.91 1.60 -3.71
N LEU A 94 10.64 2.69 -3.46
CA LEU A 94 11.46 3.37 -4.46
C LEU A 94 12.77 2.60 -4.61
N LYS A 95 13.00 2.07 -5.80
CA LYS A 95 14.28 1.46 -6.20
C LYS A 95 14.97 2.36 -7.20
N LYS A 96 16.21 2.05 -7.53
CA LYS A 96 16.95 2.81 -8.55
C LYS A 96 16.19 2.83 -9.87
N LYS A 97 15.66 4.00 -10.24
CA LYS A 97 14.88 4.25 -11.46
C LYS A 97 13.62 3.39 -11.63
N ARG A 98 12.97 3.00 -10.54
CA ARG A 98 11.69 2.30 -10.59
C ARG A 98 10.95 2.39 -9.26
N PHE A 99 9.64 2.31 -9.33
CA PHE A 99 8.77 2.12 -8.17
C PHE A 99 8.22 0.69 -8.16
N GLU A 100 8.25 0.04 -7.01
CA GLU A 100 7.69 -1.30 -6.80
C GLU A 100 6.48 -1.20 -5.88
N PRO A 101 5.25 -1.36 -6.42
CA PRO A 101 4.04 -1.24 -5.62
C PRO A 101 3.90 -2.39 -4.62
N SER A 102 3.34 -2.08 -3.46
CA SER A 102 3.13 -3.07 -2.41
C SER A 102 1.84 -3.88 -2.63
N GLN A 103 1.80 -5.08 -2.05
CA GLN A 103 0.58 -5.87 -1.98
C GLN A 103 -0.54 -5.14 -1.20
N ALA A 104 -0.18 -4.39 -0.16
CA ALA A 104 -1.14 -3.62 0.62
C ALA A 104 -1.86 -2.56 -0.23
N LEU A 105 -1.14 -1.93 -1.16
CA LEU A 105 -1.77 -1.02 -2.13
C LEU A 105 -2.73 -1.75 -3.05
N ALA A 106 -2.36 -2.93 -3.56
CA ALA A 106 -3.26 -3.70 -4.42
C ALA A 106 -4.61 -3.97 -3.75
N MET A 107 -4.59 -4.31 -2.45
CA MET A 107 -5.80 -4.66 -1.69
C MET A 107 -6.75 -3.48 -1.39
N VAL A 108 -6.30 -2.24 -1.54
CA VAL A 108 -7.14 -1.05 -1.33
C VAL A 108 -7.58 -0.38 -2.62
N LEU A 109 -7.11 -0.87 -3.76
CA LEU A 109 -7.57 -0.44 -5.06
C LEU A 109 -8.84 -1.19 -5.41
N ASP A 110 -9.76 -0.47 -6.02
CA ASP A 110 -10.94 -1.09 -6.67
C ASP A 110 -10.56 -1.73 -8.00
N GLY A 111 -11.43 -2.58 -8.52
CA GLY A 111 -11.25 -3.25 -9.81
C GLY A 111 -11.32 -2.32 -11.02
N GLU A 112 -11.44 -1.00 -10.86
CA GLU A 112 -11.57 -0.03 -11.94
C GLU A 112 -10.23 0.61 -12.31
N GLY A 113 -10.01 0.91 -13.58
CA GLY A 113 -8.82 1.59 -14.09
C GLY A 113 -8.25 0.97 -15.35
N GLU A 114 -7.21 1.60 -15.90
CA GLU A 114 -6.66 1.23 -17.21
C GLU A 114 -5.54 0.17 -17.14
N ASN A 115 -4.83 0.10 -16.02
CA ASN A 115 -3.70 -0.81 -15.84
C ASN A 115 -4.13 -2.08 -15.09
N ARG A 116 -5.07 -2.83 -15.66
CA ARG A 116 -5.65 -4.00 -15.01
C ARG A 116 -5.72 -5.18 -15.94
N ILE A 117 -5.47 -6.34 -15.37
CA ILE A 117 -5.67 -7.64 -15.99
C ILE A 117 -6.85 -8.29 -15.30
N HIS A 118 -7.97 -8.43 -15.98
CA HIS A 118 -9.15 -9.09 -15.46
C HIS A 118 -9.16 -10.56 -15.91
N LEU A 119 -9.22 -11.45 -14.95
CA LEU A 119 -9.37 -12.89 -15.17
C LEU A 119 -10.69 -13.33 -14.55
N ASN A 120 -11.40 -14.22 -15.22
CA ASN A 120 -12.53 -14.90 -14.59
C ASN A 120 -12.04 -15.88 -13.53
N ARG A 121 -12.84 -16.14 -12.51
CA ARG A 121 -12.51 -17.09 -11.43
C ARG A 121 -12.13 -18.48 -11.92
N ASP A 122 -12.70 -18.91 -13.05
CA ASP A 122 -12.45 -20.22 -13.65
C ASP A 122 -11.28 -20.20 -14.65
N ASP A 123 -10.63 -19.05 -14.85
CA ASP A 123 -9.46 -18.94 -15.72
C ASP A 123 -8.26 -19.66 -15.07
N PRO A 124 -7.64 -20.63 -15.77
CA PRO A 124 -6.50 -21.38 -15.23
C PRO A 124 -5.31 -20.49 -14.88
N ARG A 125 -5.21 -19.29 -15.46
CA ARG A 125 -4.18 -18.30 -15.14
C ARG A 125 -4.27 -17.81 -13.71
N VAL A 126 -5.44 -17.85 -13.05
CA VAL A 126 -5.61 -17.48 -11.64
C VAL A 126 -4.72 -18.36 -10.75
N ILE A 127 -4.81 -19.68 -10.93
CA ILE A 127 -4.01 -20.62 -10.14
C ILE A 127 -2.51 -20.47 -10.45
N ARG A 128 -2.16 -20.25 -11.72
CA ARG A 128 -0.76 -19.99 -12.11
C ARG A 128 -0.22 -18.72 -11.48
N TYR A 129 -1.02 -17.65 -11.45
CA TYR A 129 -0.65 -16.40 -10.78
C TYR A 129 -0.38 -16.61 -9.29
N LEU A 130 -1.27 -17.32 -8.60
CA LEU A 130 -1.11 -17.61 -7.16
C LEU A 130 0.12 -18.49 -6.86
N LYS A 131 0.56 -19.30 -7.83
CA LYS A 131 1.81 -20.06 -7.75
C LYS A 131 3.05 -19.23 -8.09
N GLY A 132 2.90 -17.96 -8.49
CA GLY A 132 4.01 -17.10 -8.90
C GLY A 132 4.57 -17.41 -10.29
N GLU A 133 3.80 -18.09 -11.14
CA GLU A 133 4.20 -18.42 -12.51
C GLU A 133 4.02 -17.23 -13.46
N THR A 134 4.79 -17.21 -14.53
CA THR A 134 4.58 -16.27 -15.64
C THR A 134 3.29 -16.60 -16.39
N LEU A 135 2.51 -15.56 -16.69
CA LEU A 135 1.26 -15.68 -17.43
C LEU A 135 1.42 -15.18 -18.85
N ASP A 136 0.80 -15.89 -19.79
CA ASP A 136 0.54 -15.37 -21.13
C ASP A 136 -0.75 -14.56 -21.10
N VAL A 137 -0.66 -13.30 -21.46
CA VAL A 137 -1.78 -12.35 -21.52
C VAL A 137 -1.91 -11.70 -22.90
N SER A 138 -1.33 -12.30 -23.91
CA SER A 138 -1.33 -11.80 -25.30
C SER A 138 -2.73 -11.75 -25.92
N ASP A 139 -3.63 -12.60 -25.45
CA ASP A 139 -5.05 -12.68 -25.82
C ASP A 139 -5.91 -11.58 -25.20
N LEU A 140 -5.39 -10.86 -24.19
CA LEU A 140 -6.14 -9.84 -23.50
C LEU A 140 -5.96 -8.46 -24.16
N ASP A 141 -7.05 -7.72 -24.28
CA ASP A 141 -7.03 -6.34 -24.76
C ASP A 141 -6.59 -5.40 -23.63
N LEU A 142 -5.28 -5.25 -23.47
CA LEU A 142 -4.69 -4.40 -22.44
C LEU A 142 -4.45 -2.99 -22.98
N LYS A 143 -4.98 -1.98 -22.31
CA LYS A 143 -4.78 -0.57 -22.67
C LYS A 143 -3.32 -0.13 -22.56
N LYS A 144 -2.59 -0.65 -21.59
CA LYS A 144 -1.15 -0.49 -21.46
C LYS A 144 -0.46 -1.84 -21.52
N ARG A 145 0.55 -1.96 -22.35
CA ARG A 145 1.32 -3.19 -22.56
C ARG A 145 2.69 -3.18 -21.90
N LYS A 146 2.90 -2.27 -20.94
CA LYS A 146 4.18 -2.12 -20.22
C LYS A 146 3.93 -1.67 -18.79
N GLY A 147 4.80 -2.09 -17.89
CA GLY A 147 4.79 -1.66 -16.49
C GLY A 147 3.92 -2.53 -15.58
N TRP A 148 3.58 -1.97 -14.44
CA TRP A 148 2.77 -2.67 -13.43
C TRP A 148 1.31 -2.70 -13.81
N GLN A 149 0.71 -3.89 -13.68
CA GLN A 149 -0.71 -4.14 -13.88
C GLN A 149 -1.29 -4.71 -12.59
N LEU A 150 -2.46 -4.25 -12.20
CA LEU A 150 -3.21 -4.87 -11.12
C LEU A 150 -3.92 -6.10 -11.68
N VAL A 151 -3.61 -7.27 -11.16
CA VAL A 151 -4.27 -8.53 -11.51
C VAL A 151 -5.50 -8.67 -10.65
N CYS A 152 -6.65 -8.81 -11.31
CA CYS A 152 -7.95 -8.95 -10.66
C CYS A 152 -8.60 -10.27 -11.08
N VAL A 153 -9.32 -10.88 -10.16
CA VAL A 153 -10.24 -11.99 -10.44
C VAL A 153 -11.66 -11.48 -10.28
N ASP A 154 -12.43 -11.56 -11.34
CA ASP A 154 -13.68 -10.83 -11.46
C ASP A 154 -13.43 -9.34 -11.14
N GLU A 155 -13.98 -8.79 -10.06
CA GLU A 155 -13.81 -7.39 -9.61
C GLU A 155 -12.77 -7.26 -8.48
N TYR A 156 -12.24 -8.38 -7.98
CA TYR A 156 -11.38 -8.37 -6.78
C TYR A 156 -9.91 -8.36 -7.14
N PRO A 157 -9.13 -7.39 -6.64
CA PRO A 157 -7.70 -7.36 -6.87
C PRO A 157 -6.99 -8.49 -6.11
N LEU A 158 -6.09 -9.18 -6.80
CA LEU A 158 -5.20 -10.19 -6.21
C LEU A 158 -3.82 -9.65 -5.90
N GLY A 159 -3.31 -8.77 -6.73
CA GLY A 159 -1.96 -8.23 -6.57
C GLY A 159 -1.41 -7.66 -7.87
N TRP A 160 -0.10 -7.56 -7.97
CA TRP A 160 0.59 -6.92 -9.08
C TRP A 160 1.23 -7.94 -10.02
N GLY A 161 1.12 -7.69 -11.31
CA GLY A 161 1.89 -8.32 -12.37
C GLY A 161 2.70 -7.28 -13.12
N LYS A 162 3.91 -7.62 -13.52
CA LYS A 162 4.73 -6.73 -14.35
C LYS A 162 4.73 -7.26 -15.78
N LEU A 163 4.22 -6.45 -16.71
CA LEU A 163 4.35 -6.76 -18.12
C LEU A 163 5.80 -6.55 -18.57
N ALA A 164 6.42 -7.61 -19.05
CA ALA A 164 7.63 -7.51 -19.83
C ALA A 164 7.20 -6.99 -21.19
N GLY A 165 7.68 -5.80 -21.57
CA GLY A 165 7.47 -5.29 -22.92
C GLY A 165 8.11 -6.27 -23.90
N GLY A 166 7.33 -6.77 -24.83
CA GLY A 166 7.80 -7.44 -26.01
C GLY A 166 8.44 -6.45 -26.95
#